data_02b2895a3dd0e8c7cadf27ed93772473
#
_entry.id   02b2895a3dd0e8c7cadf27ed93772473
#
_cell.length_a   1.000
_cell.length_b   1.000
_cell.length_c   1.000
_cell.angle_alpha   90.00
_cell.angle_beta   90.00
_cell.angle_gamma   90.00
#
_symmetry.space_group_name_H-M   'P 1'
#
loop_
_entity.id
_entity.type
_entity.pdbx_description
1 polymer ?
#
loop_
_entity_poly.entity_id
_entity_poly.type
_entity_poly.pdbx_seq_one_letter_code
_entity_poly.pdbx_strand_id
1 'polypeptide(L)'
;MDLRYYGTSFSIYYYGCSGGENCRSIQFFSGYRTDGNISLEQINSWNTTERYARAYLSEAKNARIEYDVQLGKSGMTDEYFDSVFSLWTQSVENFEECIDW
;
A
#
# COMPACT_ATOMS: atom_id res chain seq x y z
N MET A 1 10.02 2.96 -6.68
CA MET A 1 9.42 3.73 -7.78
C MET A 1 8.23 4.52 -7.26
N ASP A 2 8.24 5.81 -7.49
CA ASP A 2 7.18 6.70 -7.01
C ASP A 2 6.20 6.98 -8.13
N LEU A 3 4.92 6.86 -7.82
CA LEU A 3 3.84 7.00 -8.79
C LEU A 3 2.77 7.96 -8.28
N ARG A 4 2.04 8.55 -9.21
CA ARG A 4 0.88 9.37 -8.90
C ARG A 4 -0.29 8.88 -9.75
N TYR A 5 -1.44 8.64 -9.10
CA TYR A 5 -2.62 8.08 -9.72
C TYR A 5 -3.86 8.79 -9.17
N TYR A 6 -4.58 9.50 -10.03
CA TYR A 6 -5.78 10.27 -9.65
C TYR A 6 -5.56 11.16 -8.42
N GLY A 7 -4.40 11.86 -8.41
CA GLY A 7 -4.08 12.78 -7.32
C GLY A 7 -3.47 12.13 -6.09
N THR A 8 -3.37 10.82 -6.04
CA THR A 8 -2.74 10.10 -4.93
C THR A 8 -1.32 9.70 -5.32
N SER A 9 -0.38 9.98 -4.41
CA SER A 9 1.01 9.57 -4.59
C SER A 9 1.27 8.29 -3.82
N PHE A 10 1.95 7.34 -4.43
CA PHE A 10 2.37 6.13 -3.74
C PHE A 10 3.67 5.62 -4.34
N SER A 11 4.28 4.67 -3.66
CA SER A 11 5.56 4.09 -4.08
C SER A 11 5.42 2.58 -4.22
N ILE A 12 6.24 2.01 -5.10
CA ILE A 12 6.39 0.57 -5.21
C ILE A 12 7.85 0.24 -4.92
N TYR A 13 8.06 -0.64 -3.93
CA TYR A 13 9.37 -1.11 -3.54
C TYR A 13 9.55 -2.56 -3.94
N TYR A 14 10.76 -2.93 -4.33
CA TYR A 14 11.09 -4.29 -4.77
C TYR A 14 12.04 -4.92 -3.77
N TYR A 15 11.78 -6.16 -3.40
CA TYR A 15 12.55 -6.86 -2.38
C TYR A 15 13.00 -8.24 -2.87
N GLY A 16 14.12 -8.71 -2.33
CA GLY A 16 14.64 -10.04 -2.65
C GLY A 16 15.10 -10.17 -4.08
N CYS A 17 15.68 -9.12 -4.64
CA CYS A 17 16.12 -9.10 -6.03
C CYS A 17 17.53 -9.65 -6.17
N SER A 18 17.80 -10.26 -7.32
CA SER A 18 19.13 -10.73 -7.69
C SER A 18 19.67 -9.81 -8.78
N GLY A 19 20.65 -8.94 -8.43
CA GLY A 19 21.25 -8.02 -9.40
C GLY A 19 20.25 -7.07 -10.03
N GLY A 20 19.20 -6.68 -9.28
CA GLY A 20 18.15 -5.79 -9.75
C GLY A 20 17.06 -6.46 -10.55
N GLU A 21 17.09 -7.80 -10.64
CA GLU A 21 16.13 -8.59 -11.37
C GLU A 21 15.60 -9.73 -10.49
N ASN A 22 14.54 -10.37 -10.95
CA ASN A 22 13.95 -11.54 -10.30
C ASN A 22 13.59 -11.29 -8.84
N CYS A 23 12.96 -10.15 -8.57
CA CYS A 23 12.56 -9.79 -7.23
C CYS A 23 11.51 -10.77 -6.71
N ARG A 24 11.56 -11.08 -5.40
CA ARG A 24 10.66 -12.04 -4.78
C ARG A 24 9.36 -11.44 -4.31
N SER A 25 9.38 -10.16 -4.01
CA SER A 25 8.16 -9.47 -3.58
C SER A 25 8.21 -8.00 -3.98
N ILE A 26 7.02 -7.42 -4.03
CA ILE A 26 6.88 -5.97 -4.17
C ILE A 26 6.00 -5.47 -3.04
N GLN A 27 6.19 -4.21 -2.67
CA GLN A 27 5.36 -3.56 -1.67
C GLN A 27 4.84 -2.26 -2.25
N PHE A 28 3.53 -2.10 -2.21
CA PHE A 28 2.88 -0.81 -2.44
C PHE A 28 2.84 -0.05 -1.13
N PHE A 29 3.11 1.24 -1.18
CA PHE A 29 3.20 2.06 0.02
C PHE A 29 2.64 3.45 -0.25
N SER A 30 1.85 3.96 0.69
CA SER A 30 1.44 5.36 0.68
C SER A 30 1.44 5.90 2.10
N GLY A 31 1.95 7.11 2.27
CA GLY A 31 2.00 7.78 3.56
C GLY A 31 1.23 9.09 3.51
N TYR A 32 0.62 9.43 4.64
CA TYR A 32 -0.21 10.62 4.77
C TYR A 32 0.22 11.41 6.00
N ARG A 33 0.43 12.69 5.82
CA ARG A 33 0.81 13.56 6.93
C ARG A 33 -0.44 13.92 7.74
N THR A 34 -0.74 13.13 8.74
CA THR A 34 -1.92 13.30 9.58
C THR A 34 -1.62 13.92 10.92
N ASP A 35 -0.35 13.97 11.33
CA ASP A 35 0.14 14.67 12.53
C ASP A 35 -0.69 14.38 13.79
N GLY A 36 -1.05 13.12 13.98
CA GLY A 36 -1.77 12.68 15.17
C GLY A 36 -3.28 12.86 15.12
N ASN A 37 -3.83 13.30 14.00
CA ASN A 37 -5.28 13.50 13.87
C ASN A 37 -6.06 12.21 13.67
N ILE A 38 -5.37 11.10 13.41
CA ILE A 38 -6.00 9.81 13.19
C ILE A 38 -5.71 8.91 14.39
N SER A 39 -6.74 8.31 14.96
CA SER A 39 -6.60 7.46 16.14
C SER A 39 -6.24 6.03 15.78
N LEU A 40 -5.66 5.31 16.75
CA LEU A 40 -5.42 3.87 16.60
C LEU A 40 -6.74 3.11 16.40
N GLU A 41 -7.83 3.57 17.01
CA GLU A 41 -9.14 2.95 16.83
C GLU A 41 -9.60 3.03 15.38
N GLN A 42 -9.40 4.17 14.71
CA GLN A 42 -9.73 4.32 13.31
C GLN A 42 -8.90 3.37 12.45
N ILE A 43 -7.61 3.25 12.73
CA ILE A 43 -6.72 2.35 12.02
C ILE A 43 -7.15 0.90 12.21
N ASN A 44 -7.40 0.50 13.45
CA ASN A 44 -7.86 -0.87 13.73
C ASN A 44 -9.18 -1.18 13.06
N SER A 45 -10.14 -0.26 13.11
CA SER A 45 -11.43 -0.43 12.50
C SER A 45 -11.30 -0.64 10.98
N TRP A 46 -10.45 0.17 10.35
CA TRP A 46 -10.21 0.03 8.91
C TRP A 46 -9.60 -1.34 8.59
N ASN A 47 -8.60 -1.76 9.37
CA ASN A 47 -7.92 -3.05 9.15
C ASN A 47 -8.87 -4.24 9.31
N THR A 48 -9.89 -4.14 10.16
CA THR A 48 -10.83 -5.24 10.35
C THR A 48 -11.76 -5.43 9.16
N THR A 49 -11.95 -4.40 8.36
CA THR A 49 -12.84 -4.45 7.20
C THR A 49 -12.09 -4.67 5.88
N GLU A 50 -10.78 -4.46 5.86
CA GLU A 50 -9.97 -4.59 4.65
C GLU A 50 -9.22 -5.90 4.63
N ARG A 51 -9.17 -6.52 3.47
CA ARG A 51 -8.54 -7.83 3.31
C ARG A 51 -7.10 -7.75 2.84
N TYR A 52 -6.78 -6.81 1.96
CA TYR A 52 -5.54 -6.86 1.21
C TYR A 52 -4.46 -5.94 1.75
N ALA A 53 -4.78 -4.68 1.97
CA ALA A 53 -3.82 -3.72 2.48
C ALA A 53 -3.89 -3.65 4.00
N ARG A 54 -2.84 -3.15 4.61
CA ARG A 54 -2.81 -2.91 6.06
C ARG A 54 -2.42 -1.48 6.32
N ALA A 55 -2.93 -0.93 7.41
CA ALA A 55 -2.64 0.44 7.82
C ALA A 55 -2.00 0.49 9.20
N TYR A 56 -1.21 1.52 9.44
CA TYR A 56 -0.60 1.74 10.76
C TYR A 56 -0.24 3.21 10.91
N LEU A 57 0.10 3.59 12.14
CA LEU A 57 0.62 4.92 12.43
C LEU A 57 2.13 4.84 12.62
N SER A 58 2.86 5.76 12.00
CA SER A 58 4.30 5.86 12.20
C SER A 58 4.59 6.42 13.60
N GLU A 59 5.85 6.46 14.00
CA GLU A 59 6.26 7.06 15.28
C GLU A 59 5.84 8.51 15.35
N ALA A 60 5.86 9.23 14.24
CA ALA A 60 5.44 10.62 14.17
C ALA A 60 3.92 10.78 14.11
N LYS A 61 3.15 9.68 14.26
CA LYS A 61 1.68 9.68 14.21
C LYS A 61 1.11 10.05 12.85
N ASN A 62 1.81 9.67 11.80
CA ASN A 62 1.33 9.82 10.43
C ASN A 62 0.76 8.49 9.94
N ALA A 63 -0.40 8.54 9.29
CA ALA A 63 -1.04 7.33 8.79
C ALA A 63 -0.30 6.79 7.57
N ARG A 64 -0.16 5.47 7.52
CA ARG A 64 0.50 4.76 6.42
C ARG A 64 -0.32 3.55 6.04
N ILE A 65 -0.26 3.20 4.75
CA ILE A 65 -0.94 2.03 4.21
C ILE A 65 0.03 1.29 3.31
N GLU A 66 0.05 -0.03 3.42
CA GLU A 66 0.96 -0.90 2.67
C GLU A 66 0.23 -2.14 2.16
N TYR A 67 0.74 -2.66 1.06
CA TYR A 67 0.26 -3.94 0.53
C TYR A 67 1.46 -4.70 -0.01
N ASP A 68 1.77 -5.83 0.62
CA ASP A 68 2.88 -6.71 0.22
C ASP A 68 2.36 -7.80 -0.70
N VAL A 69 3.03 -7.99 -1.82
CA VAL A 69 2.66 -9.02 -2.80
C VAL A 69 3.86 -9.92 -3.05
N GLN A 70 3.67 -11.21 -2.82
CA GLN A 70 4.71 -12.19 -3.07
C GLN A 70 4.71 -12.57 -4.54
N LEU A 71 5.89 -12.58 -5.14
CA LEU A 71 6.08 -12.99 -6.53
C LEU A 71 6.64 -14.40 -6.58
N GLY A 72 6.22 -15.17 -7.57
CA GLY A 72 6.82 -16.47 -7.82
C GLY A 72 8.15 -16.34 -8.56
N LYS A 73 8.80 -17.48 -8.82
CA LYS A 73 10.05 -17.50 -9.57
C LYS A 73 9.93 -16.90 -10.96
N SER A 74 8.77 -17.03 -11.56
CA SER A 74 8.50 -16.49 -12.90
C SER A 74 8.04 -15.04 -12.89
N GLY A 75 7.98 -14.43 -11.70
CA GLY A 75 7.48 -13.08 -11.56
C GLY A 75 5.97 -13.02 -11.64
N MET A 76 5.46 -11.97 -12.25
CA MET A 76 4.05 -11.67 -12.29
C MET A 76 3.63 -11.39 -13.72
N THR A 77 2.52 -11.97 -14.16
CA THR A 77 1.95 -11.62 -15.48
C THR A 77 1.38 -10.22 -15.44
N ASP A 78 1.25 -9.61 -16.62
CA ASP A 78 0.64 -8.28 -16.72
C ASP A 78 -0.79 -8.29 -16.20
N GLU A 79 -1.55 -9.33 -16.53
CA GLU A 79 -2.92 -9.48 -16.06
C GLU A 79 -2.99 -9.55 -14.54
N TYR A 80 -2.11 -10.32 -13.93
CA TYR A 80 -2.07 -10.42 -12.47
C TYR A 80 -1.66 -9.10 -11.83
N PHE A 81 -0.68 -8.42 -12.41
CA PHE A 81 -0.27 -7.10 -11.92
C PHE A 81 -1.42 -6.11 -11.98
N ASP A 82 -2.18 -6.09 -13.08
CA ASP A 82 -3.34 -5.21 -13.20
C ASP A 82 -4.37 -5.48 -12.11
N SER A 83 -4.59 -6.75 -11.79
CA SER A 83 -5.51 -7.15 -10.72
C SER A 83 -5.02 -6.64 -9.36
N VAL A 84 -3.74 -6.84 -9.06
CA VAL A 84 -3.14 -6.39 -7.81
C VAL A 84 -3.16 -4.86 -7.72
N PHE A 85 -2.84 -4.19 -8.80
CA PHE A 85 -2.84 -2.73 -8.86
C PHE A 85 -4.24 -2.17 -8.62
N SER A 86 -5.25 -2.81 -9.18
CA SER A 86 -6.64 -2.42 -8.97
C SER A 86 -7.06 -2.55 -7.51
N LEU A 87 -6.66 -3.65 -6.86
CA LEU A 87 -6.92 -3.83 -5.43
C LEU A 87 -6.22 -2.77 -4.59
N TRP A 88 -4.99 -2.44 -4.95
CA TRP A 88 -4.24 -1.40 -4.25
C TRP A 88 -4.91 -0.03 -4.37
N THR A 89 -5.30 0.37 -5.58
CA THR A 89 -5.91 1.67 -5.78
C THR A 89 -7.26 1.78 -5.08
N GLN A 90 -8.03 0.70 -5.04
CA GLN A 90 -9.28 0.65 -4.28
C GLN A 90 -9.01 0.81 -2.79
N SER A 91 -7.99 0.14 -2.28
CA SER A 91 -7.61 0.24 -0.86
C SER A 91 -7.19 1.66 -0.50
N VAL A 92 -6.43 2.30 -1.37
CA VAL A 92 -6.01 3.69 -1.17
C VAL A 92 -7.22 4.63 -1.12
N GLU A 93 -8.16 4.48 -2.05
CA GLU A 93 -9.37 5.29 -2.06
C GLU A 93 -10.18 5.11 -0.77
N ASN A 94 -10.38 3.87 -0.35
CA ASN A 94 -11.10 3.57 0.88
C ASN A 94 -10.39 4.15 2.10
N PHE A 95 -9.08 4.06 2.11
CA PHE A 95 -8.31 4.57 3.24
C PHE A 95 -8.37 6.09 3.31
N GLU A 96 -8.26 6.76 2.17
CA GLU A 96 -8.36 8.21 2.12
C GLU A 96 -9.73 8.70 2.58
N GLU A 97 -10.80 7.98 2.26
CA GLU A 97 -12.12 8.29 2.80
C GLU A 97 -12.15 8.12 4.32
N CYS A 98 -11.56 7.05 4.81
CA CYS A 98 -11.53 6.76 6.24
C CYS A 98 -10.84 7.86 7.04
N ILE A 99 -9.76 8.40 6.53
CA ILE A 99 -8.99 9.44 7.24
C ILE A 99 -9.37 10.86 6.82
N ASP A 100 -10.38 10.97 5.98
CA ASP A 100 -10.88 12.27 5.46
C ASP A 100 -9.77 13.08 4.80
N TRP A 101 -9.04 12.40 3.94
CA TRP A 101 -7.89 12.99 3.24
C TRP A 101 -8.31 13.86 2.01
#